data_2a038dbd5517207a35a507c61e6f57b4
#
_entry.id   2a038dbd5517207a35a507c61e6f57b4
#
_cell.length_a   1.000
_cell.length_b   1.000
_cell.length_c   1.000
_cell.angle_alpha   90.00
_cell.angle_beta   90.00
_cell.angle_gamma   90.00
#
_symmetry.space_group_name_H-M   'P 1'
#
loop_
_entity.id
_entity.type
_entity.pdbx_description
1 polymer ?
#
loop_
_entity_poly.entity_id
_entity_poly.type
_entity_poly.pdbx_seq_one_letter_code
_entity_poly.pdbx_strand_id
1 'polypeptide(L)'
;DGFSTVNESFGHEAGDVVLREYARRVTRTAVGYRAAMRFGADQVVVLLEDDLEAGRVLAVRLVEACARPLRAGREQKVHLGASVGVAAYPIHGARSLLLSYAAAACRAAKGIGGGAHAVFDTKDLVDQQDRNLMLMELRRAIANGQMELFYQPKVDARSLQITAAEALLRWRHPVRGLVSPGEFIPLAERHGLIGALGNWVIDEACRQAALWRHAGLLMRVAINLSAYQMRQDDFVERLL
;
A
#
# COMPACT_ATOMS: atom_id res chain seq x y z
N ASP A 1 12.44 -2.52 1.28
CA ASP A 1 11.20 -1.94 1.83
C ASP A 1 11.55 -0.75 2.72
N GLY A 2 10.85 0.39 2.56
CA GLY A 2 11.07 1.58 3.39
C GLY A 2 12.36 2.37 3.10
N PHE A 3 13.01 2.17 1.97
CA PHE A 3 14.26 2.87 1.62
C PHE A 3 14.09 4.40 1.48
N SER A 4 12.94 4.87 0.97
CA SER A 4 12.62 6.31 0.88
C SER A 4 12.70 7.00 2.24
N THR A 5 12.20 6.34 3.29
CA THR A 5 12.23 6.87 4.67
C THR A 5 13.67 7.08 5.17
N VAL A 6 14.63 6.24 4.73
CA VAL A 6 16.05 6.43 5.07
C VAL A 6 16.59 7.71 4.43
N ASN A 7 16.30 7.93 3.14
CA ASN A 7 16.73 9.13 2.44
C ASN A 7 16.10 10.41 3.05
N GLU A 8 14.82 10.34 3.40
CA GLU A 8 14.09 11.44 4.02
C GLU A 8 14.61 11.78 5.43
N SER A 9 14.94 10.74 6.22
CA SER A 9 15.35 10.92 7.63
C SER A 9 16.83 11.17 7.81
N PHE A 10 17.70 10.60 6.95
CA PHE A 10 19.16 10.58 7.15
C PHE A 10 19.96 11.11 5.95
N GLY A 11 19.27 11.53 4.88
CA GLY A 11 19.89 12.05 3.66
C GLY A 11 20.38 10.95 2.70
N HIS A 12 20.70 11.36 1.46
CA HIS A 12 21.09 10.45 0.39
C HIS A 12 22.42 9.72 0.64
N GLU A 13 23.37 10.34 1.33
CA GLU A 13 24.65 9.68 1.66
C GLU A 13 24.44 8.46 2.57
N ALA A 14 23.55 8.57 3.56
CA ALA A 14 23.17 7.45 4.41
C ALA A 14 22.45 6.34 3.61
N GLY A 15 21.57 6.74 2.69
CA GLY A 15 20.93 5.82 1.78
C GLY A 15 21.91 5.03 0.90
N ASP A 16 22.96 5.68 0.40
CA ASP A 16 24.01 5.01 -0.40
C ASP A 16 24.81 4.01 0.44
N VAL A 17 25.07 4.31 1.71
CA VAL A 17 25.71 3.35 2.63
C VAL A 17 24.83 2.13 2.84
N VAL A 18 23.56 2.35 3.07
CA VAL A 18 22.53 1.31 3.26
C VAL A 18 22.43 0.43 2.01
N LEU A 19 22.33 1.02 0.81
CA LEU A 19 22.24 0.27 -0.44
C LEU A 19 23.47 -0.59 -0.70
N ARG A 20 24.67 -0.07 -0.42
CA ARG A 20 25.91 -0.85 -0.55
C ARG A 20 25.95 -2.05 0.39
N GLU A 21 25.50 -1.88 1.61
CA GLU A 21 25.43 -2.97 2.58
C GLU A 21 24.36 -4.00 2.18
N TYR A 22 23.21 -3.55 1.66
CA TYR A 22 22.20 -4.45 1.08
C TYR A 22 22.76 -5.27 -0.07
N ALA A 23 23.44 -4.65 -1.01
CA ALA A 23 24.05 -5.35 -2.14
C ALA A 23 25.05 -6.42 -1.65
N ARG A 24 25.88 -6.10 -0.64
CA ARG A 24 26.79 -7.06 -0.02
C ARG A 24 26.07 -8.24 0.63
N ARG A 25 24.95 -7.98 1.33
CA ARG A 25 24.16 -9.05 1.95
C ARG A 25 23.53 -9.95 0.90
N VAL A 26 22.95 -9.36 -0.14
CA VAL A 26 22.37 -10.13 -1.25
C VAL A 26 23.42 -11.02 -1.89
N THR A 27 24.58 -10.49 -2.27
CA THR A 27 25.64 -11.28 -2.92
C THR A 27 26.23 -12.37 -2.02
N ARG A 28 26.33 -12.12 -0.71
CA ARG A 28 26.80 -13.14 0.25
C ARG A 28 25.78 -14.24 0.50
N THR A 29 24.49 -13.91 0.45
CA THR A 29 23.41 -14.86 0.71
C THR A 29 23.09 -15.69 -0.53
N ALA A 30 23.19 -15.08 -1.71
CA ALA A 30 22.89 -15.71 -2.99
C ALA A 30 24.09 -16.55 -3.51
N VAL A 31 24.50 -17.54 -2.73
CA VAL A 31 25.58 -18.45 -3.13
C VAL A 31 25.13 -19.25 -4.36
N GLY A 32 25.99 -19.34 -5.38
CA GLY A 32 25.70 -20.08 -6.62
C GLY A 32 24.89 -19.30 -7.67
N TYR A 33 24.64 -18.01 -7.46
CA TYR A 33 23.96 -17.20 -8.47
C TYR A 33 24.80 -17.03 -9.75
N ARG A 34 24.12 -16.95 -10.90
CA ARG A 34 24.75 -16.68 -12.21
C ARG A 34 25.10 -15.20 -12.36
N ALA A 35 24.20 -14.33 -11.94
CA ALA A 35 24.38 -12.89 -11.97
C ALA A 35 23.54 -12.20 -10.88
N ALA A 36 24.04 -11.09 -10.36
CA ALA A 36 23.29 -10.16 -9.55
C ALA A 36 23.48 -8.75 -10.10
N MET A 37 22.39 -8.02 -10.29
CA MET A 37 22.44 -6.66 -10.84
C MET A 37 21.50 -5.75 -10.10
N ARG A 38 21.86 -4.47 -9.99
CA ARG A 38 20.94 -3.43 -9.52
C ARG A 38 19.98 -3.08 -10.64
N PHE A 39 18.69 -3.09 -10.32
CA PHE A 39 17.60 -2.79 -11.25
C PHE A 39 16.72 -1.69 -10.69
N GLY A 40 17.13 -0.44 -10.85
CA GLY A 40 16.43 0.72 -10.26
C GLY A 40 17.07 1.26 -8.98
N ALA A 41 16.30 2.09 -8.26
CA ALA A 41 16.83 2.83 -7.10
C ALA A 41 17.16 1.91 -5.90
N ASP A 42 16.26 0.97 -5.58
CA ASP A 42 16.30 0.10 -4.40
C ASP A 42 16.05 -1.39 -4.73
N GLN A 43 16.20 -1.76 -5.99
CA GLN A 43 15.91 -3.12 -6.48
C GLN A 43 17.17 -3.83 -6.93
N VAL A 44 17.27 -5.11 -6.58
CA VAL A 44 18.31 -6.02 -7.01
C VAL A 44 17.67 -7.25 -7.64
N VAL A 45 18.16 -7.63 -8.81
CA VAL A 45 17.78 -8.87 -9.49
C VAL A 45 18.90 -9.88 -9.33
N VAL A 46 18.54 -11.10 -8.94
CA VAL A 46 19.45 -12.24 -8.86
C VAL A 46 19.00 -13.31 -9.84
N LEU A 47 19.90 -13.73 -10.71
CA LEU A 47 19.68 -14.81 -11.66
C LEU A 47 20.33 -16.10 -11.15
N LEU A 48 19.52 -17.16 -11.04
CA LEU A 48 19.96 -18.50 -10.71
C LEU A 48 19.84 -19.41 -11.94
N GLU A 49 20.76 -20.37 -12.06
CA GLU A 49 20.64 -21.50 -12.97
C GLU A 49 20.26 -22.74 -12.15
N ASP A 50 19.05 -22.71 -11.59
CA ASP A 50 18.55 -23.74 -10.69
C ASP A 50 17.02 -23.82 -10.79
N ASP A 51 16.40 -24.72 -10.02
CA ASP A 51 14.96 -24.91 -10.03
C ASP A 51 14.20 -23.86 -9.21
N LEU A 52 12.87 -23.92 -9.28
CA LEU A 52 11.98 -23.01 -8.57
C LEU A 52 12.13 -23.12 -7.04
N GLU A 53 12.36 -24.34 -6.54
CA GLU A 53 12.47 -24.56 -5.11
C GLU A 53 13.75 -23.95 -4.53
N ALA A 54 14.87 -24.08 -5.24
CA ALA A 54 16.10 -23.39 -4.89
C ALA A 54 15.91 -21.86 -4.88
N GLY A 55 15.17 -21.32 -5.87
CA GLY A 55 14.76 -19.91 -5.90
C GLY A 55 13.93 -19.50 -4.68
N ARG A 56 12.99 -20.34 -4.27
CA ARG A 56 12.15 -20.12 -3.08
C ARG A 56 12.98 -20.13 -1.79
N VAL A 57 13.85 -21.13 -1.63
CA VAL A 57 14.75 -21.22 -0.48
C VAL A 57 15.69 -20.03 -0.38
N LEU A 58 16.24 -19.58 -1.51
CA LEU A 58 17.04 -18.37 -1.53
C LEU A 58 16.23 -17.14 -1.13
N ALA A 59 15.00 -17.01 -1.61
CA ALA A 59 14.13 -15.87 -1.27
C ALA A 59 13.89 -15.77 0.24
N VAL A 60 13.60 -16.89 0.93
CA VAL A 60 13.48 -16.94 2.39
C VAL A 60 14.75 -16.43 3.06
N ARG A 61 15.91 -16.96 2.65
CA ARG A 61 17.21 -16.58 3.22
C ARG A 61 17.54 -15.11 2.98
N LEU A 62 17.16 -14.54 1.84
CA LEU A 62 17.35 -13.13 1.54
C LEU A 62 16.46 -12.24 2.43
N VAL A 63 15.19 -12.60 2.63
CA VAL A 63 14.29 -11.90 3.53
C VAL A 63 14.87 -11.86 4.94
N GLU A 64 15.28 -13.01 5.48
CA GLU A 64 15.89 -13.13 6.81
C GLU A 64 17.22 -12.34 6.94
N ALA A 65 18.08 -12.42 5.93
CA ALA A 65 19.35 -11.69 5.93
C ALA A 65 19.13 -10.18 5.91
N CYS A 66 18.14 -9.72 5.14
CA CYS A 66 17.82 -8.31 5.00
C CYS A 66 17.06 -7.74 6.19
N ALA A 67 16.36 -8.55 6.97
CA ALA A 67 15.68 -8.13 8.20
C ALA A 67 16.66 -7.72 9.31
N ARG A 68 17.94 -8.13 9.23
CA ARG A 68 18.94 -7.76 10.25
C ARG A 68 19.27 -6.27 10.17
N PRO A 69 19.46 -5.57 11.33
CA PRO A 69 19.79 -4.16 11.36
C PRO A 69 20.96 -3.78 10.46
N LEU A 70 20.88 -2.62 9.85
CA LEU A 70 21.91 -2.01 9.01
C LEU A 70 22.50 -0.79 9.72
N ARG A 71 23.76 -0.47 9.44
CA ARG A 71 24.35 0.78 9.88
C ARG A 71 24.13 1.86 8.81
N ALA A 72 23.46 2.94 9.20
CA ALA A 72 23.24 4.13 8.37
C ALA A 72 24.19 5.28 8.80
N GLY A 73 25.49 4.99 8.95
CA GLY A 73 26.47 5.92 9.46
C GLY A 73 27.27 5.34 10.64
N ARG A 74 27.94 6.24 11.44
CA ARG A 74 28.84 5.77 12.49
C ARG A 74 28.14 5.13 13.69
N GLU A 75 26.94 5.58 14.07
CA GLU A 75 26.24 5.11 15.28
C GLU A 75 24.77 4.70 15.07
N GLN A 76 24.18 5.01 13.90
CA GLN A 76 22.76 4.78 13.67
C GLN A 76 22.51 3.40 13.07
N LYS A 77 21.54 2.68 13.66
CA LYS A 77 21.04 1.41 13.13
C LYS A 77 19.66 1.66 12.54
N VAL A 78 19.47 1.20 11.31
CA VAL A 78 18.17 1.21 10.63
C VAL A 78 17.67 -0.22 10.41
N HIS A 79 16.39 -0.42 10.57
CA HIS A 79 15.70 -1.67 10.31
C HIS A 79 14.93 -1.50 9.00
N LEU A 80 15.33 -2.23 7.97
CA LEU A 80 14.63 -2.28 6.70
C LEU A 80 14.35 -3.73 6.37
N GLY A 81 13.17 -4.00 5.80
CA GLY A 81 12.84 -5.31 5.24
C GLY A 81 13.28 -5.43 3.78
N ALA A 82 13.16 -6.63 3.26
CA ALA A 82 13.21 -6.87 1.81
C ALA A 82 12.01 -7.72 1.41
N SER A 83 11.36 -7.32 0.34
CA SER A 83 10.35 -8.16 -0.32
C SER A 83 10.98 -8.82 -1.53
N VAL A 84 10.79 -10.12 -1.68
CA VAL A 84 11.42 -10.93 -2.73
C VAL A 84 10.36 -11.59 -3.59
N GLY A 85 10.42 -11.36 -4.91
CA GLY A 85 9.59 -12.07 -5.88
C GLY A 85 10.40 -13.10 -6.65
N VAL A 86 9.86 -14.29 -6.83
CA VAL A 86 10.49 -15.42 -7.52
C VAL A 86 9.71 -15.79 -8.77
N ALA A 87 10.39 -15.93 -9.90
CA ALA A 87 9.83 -16.50 -11.12
C ALA A 87 10.85 -17.45 -11.77
N ALA A 88 10.39 -18.55 -12.35
CA ALA A 88 11.23 -19.57 -12.94
C ALA A 88 10.79 -19.95 -14.37
N TYR A 89 11.76 -20.20 -15.25
CA TYR A 89 11.54 -20.78 -16.57
C TYR A 89 11.77 -22.31 -16.49
N PRO A 90 10.99 -23.12 -17.18
CA PRO A 90 9.85 -22.78 -18.05
C PRO A 90 8.50 -22.69 -17.30
N ILE A 91 8.47 -22.93 -16.02
CA ILE A 91 7.25 -23.07 -15.18
C ILE A 91 6.31 -21.88 -15.34
N HIS A 92 6.87 -20.66 -15.31
CA HIS A 92 6.08 -19.43 -15.41
C HIS A 92 6.07 -18.84 -16.85
N GLY A 93 6.43 -19.61 -17.87
CA GLY A 93 6.33 -19.21 -19.27
C GLY A 93 7.63 -18.69 -19.91
N ALA A 94 7.53 -17.68 -20.79
CA ALA A 94 8.66 -17.25 -21.61
C ALA A 94 9.77 -16.54 -20.81
N ARG A 95 11.04 -16.77 -21.20
CA ARG A 95 12.21 -16.13 -20.57
C ARG A 95 12.15 -14.60 -20.59
N SER A 96 11.62 -14.02 -21.66
CA SER A 96 11.47 -12.56 -21.81
C SER A 96 10.54 -11.92 -20.77
N LEU A 97 9.69 -12.70 -20.12
CA LEU A 97 8.72 -12.23 -19.15
C LEU A 97 9.13 -12.49 -17.69
N LEU A 98 10.19 -13.27 -17.45
CA LEU A 98 10.60 -13.66 -16.08
C LEU A 98 10.84 -12.46 -15.17
N LEU A 99 11.47 -11.40 -15.66
CA LEU A 99 11.70 -10.21 -14.85
C LEU A 99 10.42 -9.51 -14.45
N SER A 100 9.46 -9.40 -15.38
CA SER A 100 8.16 -8.80 -15.07
C SER A 100 7.33 -9.65 -14.11
N TYR A 101 7.45 -10.97 -14.20
CA TYR A 101 6.80 -11.92 -13.32
C TYR A 101 7.40 -11.91 -11.90
N ALA A 102 8.72 -11.91 -11.80
CA ALA A 102 9.39 -11.72 -10.50
C ALA A 102 9.03 -10.37 -9.87
N ALA A 103 8.93 -9.30 -10.66
CA ALA A 103 8.49 -8.00 -10.17
C ALA A 103 7.02 -8.01 -9.72
N ALA A 104 6.13 -8.76 -10.38
CA ALA A 104 4.73 -8.93 -9.96
C ALA A 104 4.66 -9.66 -8.61
N ALA A 105 5.37 -10.78 -8.46
CA ALA A 105 5.45 -11.50 -7.20
C ALA A 105 6.06 -10.64 -6.07
N CYS A 106 7.08 -9.85 -6.36
CA CYS A 106 7.66 -8.92 -5.38
C CYS A 106 6.63 -7.86 -4.91
N ARG A 107 5.79 -7.36 -5.82
CA ARG A 107 4.68 -6.47 -5.44
C ARG A 107 3.64 -7.16 -4.57
N ALA A 108 3.31 -8.43 -4.87
CA ALA A 108 2.41 -9.23 -4.02
C ALA A 108 2.98 -9.37 -2.61
N ALA A 109 4.27 -9.69 -2.47
CA ALA A 109 4.96 -9.74 -1.17
C ALA A 109 4.92 -8.39 -0.42
N LYS A 110 5.09 -7.27 -1.11
CA LYS A 110 4.93 -5.91 -0.52
C LYS A 110 3.48 -5.64 -0.10
N GLY A 111 2.51 -6.15 -0.85
CA GLY A 111 1.08 -5.95 -0.59
C GLY A 111 0.59 -6.55 0.72
N ILE A 112 1.23 -7.60 1.22
CA ILE A 112 0.90 -8.26 2.50
C ILE A 112 1.66 -7.67 3.71
N GLY A 113 2.31 -6.52 3.54
CA GLY A 113 3.03 -5.81 4.62
C GLY A 113 4.54 -5.71 4.40
N GLY A 114 5.08 -6.30 3.36
CA GLY A 114 6.53 -6.34 3.08
C GLY A 114 7.30 -7.31 3.98
N GLY A 115 8.63 -7.34 3.84
CA GLY A 115 9.47 -8.27 4.61
C GLY A 115 9.17 -9.75 4.34
N ALA A 116 8.68 -10.07 3.15
CA ALA A 116 8.18 -11.37 2.78
C ALA A 116 8.70 -11.80 1.40
N HIS A 117 8.43 -13.03 1.00
CA HIS A 117 8.65 -13.49 -0.36
C HIS A 117 7.36 -14.03 -0.97
N ALA A 118 7.28 -13.97 -2.29
CA ALA A 118 6.24 -14.61 -3.07
C ALA A 118 6.81 -15.27 -4.32
N VAL A 119 6.23 -16.39 -4.70
CA VAL A 119 6.44 -17.00 -6.01
C VAL A 119 5.36 -16.47 -6.95
N PHE A 120 5.74 -16.17 -8.20
CA PHE A 120 4.80 -15.67 -9.19
C PHE A 120 3.61 -16.63 -9.37
N ASP A 121 2.41 -16.07 -9.33
CA ASP A 121 1.17 -16.71 -9.75
C ASP A 121 0.53 -15.83 -10.84
N THR A 122 -0.11 -16.44 -11.82
CA THR A 122 -0.84 -15.72 -12.87
C THR A 122 -1.93 -14.80 -12.31
N LYS A 123 -2.46 -15.12 -11.13
CA LYS A 123 -3.39 -14.25 -10.37
C LYS A 123 -2.79 -12.88 -10.07
N ASP A 124 -1.47 -12.82 -9.81
CA ASP A 124 -0.79 -11.55 -9.52
C ASP A 124 -0.91 -10.53 -10.67
N LEU A 125 -0.95 -11.01 -11.92
CA LEU A 125 -1.17 -10.15 -13.09
C LEU A 125 -2.60 -9.68 -13.20
N VAL A 126 -3.56 -10.58 -12.95
CA VAL A 126 -4.99 -10.26 -12.98
C VAL A 126 -5.30 -9.23 -11.91
N ASP A 127 -4.82 -9.46 -10.68
CA ASP A 127 -5.00 -8.54 -9.56
C ASP A 127 -4.40 -7.16 -9.84
N GLN A 128 -3.25 -7.10 -10.52
CA GLN A 128 -2.64 -5.83 -10.89
C GLN A 128 -3.43 -5.09 -11.96
N GLN A 129 -3.93 -5.79 -12.98
CA GLN A 129 -4.77 -5.19 -14.02
C GLN A 129 -6.07 -4.67 -13.40
N ASP A 130 -6.67 -5.46 -12.52
CA ASP A 130 -7.89 -5.08 -11.81
C ASP A 130 -7.69 -3.85 -10.92
N ARG A 131 -6.60 -3.77 -10.18
CA ARG A 131 -6.24 -2.57 -9.38
C ARG A 131 -6.00 -1.34 -10.24
N ASN A 132 -5.36 -1.48 -11.40
CA ASN A 132 -5.15 -0.37 -12.33
C ASN A 132 -6.49 0.13 -12.90
N LEU A 133 -7.38 -0.78 -13.27
CA LEU A 133 -8.72 -0.45 -13.73
C LEU A 133 -9.51 0.25 -12.62
N MET A 134 -9.52 -0.31 -11.41
CA MET A 134 -10.16 0.27 -10.25
C MET A 134 -9.64 1.69 -9.95
N LEU A 135 -8.33 1.93 -10.09
CA LEU A 135 -7.74 3.26 -9.92
C LEU A 135 -8.26 4.27 -10.95
N MET A 136 -8.38 3.86 -12.21
CA MET A 136 -8.91 4.71 -13.27
C MET A 136 -10.39 5.05 -13.02
N GLU A 137 -11.16 4.08 -12.56
CA GLU A 137 -12.57 4.23 -12.21
C GLU A 137 -12.75 5.11 -10.96
N LEU A 138 -11.93 4.91 -9.93
CA LEU A 138 -11.94 5.68 -8.68
C LEU A 138 -11.71 7.19 -8.92
N ARG A 139 -10.83 7.56 -9.85
CA ARG A 139 -10.57 8.96 -10.23
C ARG A 139 -11.83 9.69 -10.71
N ARG A 140 -12.79 8.96 -11.26
CA ARG A 140 -14.05 9.51 -11.80
C ARG A 140 -15.23 9.29 -10.86
N ALA A 141 -15.07 8.47 -9.83
CA ALA A 141 -16.17 8.01 -8.99
C ALA A 141 -16.90 9.16 -8.26
N ILE A 142 -16.17 10.18 -7.80
CA ILE A 142 -16.75 11.37 -7.14
C ILE A 142 -17.59 12.14 -8.15
N ALA A 143 -17.03 12.49 -9.30
CA ALA A 143 -17.70 13.27 -10.35
C ALA A 143 -18.92 12.53 -10.92
N ASN A 144 -18.88 11.19 -10.93
CA ASN A 144 -19.95 10.36 -11.41
C ASN A 144 -21.04 10.07 -10.34
N GLY A 145 -20.97 10.65 -9.14
CA GLY A 145 -21.95 10.44 -8.07
C GLY A 145 -21.98 9.00 -7.54
N GLN A 146 -20.84 8.30 -7.60
CA GLN A 146 -20.74 6.89 -7.19
C GLN A 146 -20.36 6.72 -5.70
N MET A 147 -20.05 7.82 -5.02
CA MET A 147 -19.74 7.81 -3.60
C MET A 147 -21.00 8.03 -2.79
N GLU A 148 -21.12 7.31 -1.68
CA GLU A 148 -22.21 7.47 -0.73
C GLU A 148 -21.72 7.28 0.71
N LEU A 149 -22.42 7.88 1.69
CA LEU A 149 -22.16 7.68 3.11
C LEU A 149 -23.22 6.78 3.73
N PHE A 150 -22.78 5.72 4.37
CA PHE A 150 -23.60 4.94 5.28
C PHE A 150 -23.37 5.47 6.70
N TYR A 151 -24.39 5.45 7.52
CA TYR A 151 -24.34 5.99 8.86
C TYR A 151 -24.59 4.88 9.88
N GLN A 152 -23.55 4.58 10.67
CA GLN A 152 -23.66 3.62 11.76
C GLN A 152 -23.97 4.34 13.06
N PRO A 153 -25.11 4.03 13.73
CA PRO A 153 -25.47 4.69 14.97
C PRO A 153 -24.51 4.34 16.11
N LYS A 154 -24.17 5.35 16.93
CA LYS A 154 -23.43 5.20 18.18
C LYS A 154 -24.40 5.37 19.33
N VAL A 155 -24.48 4.33 20.16
CA VAL A 155 -25.44 4.25 21.28
C VAL A 155 -24.67 4.51 22.58
N ASP A 156 -25.24 5.36 23.45
CA ASP A 156 -24.78 5.50 24.81
C ASP A 156 -25.12 4.23 25.62
N ALA A 157 -24.09 3.62 26.22
CA ALA A 157 -24.23 2.30 26.86
C ALA A 157 -25.07 2.33 28.13
N ARG A 158 -25.33 3.51 28.74
CA ARG A 158 -26.10 3.65 29.95
C ARG A 158 -27.58 3.96 29.65
N SER A 159 -27.80 4.93 28.75
CA SER A 159 -29.15 5.38 28.39
C SER A 159 -29.78 4.59 27.26
N LEU A 160 -28.98 3.81 26.51
CA LEU A 160 -29.37 3.10 25.28
C LEU A 160 -29.93 4.04 24.18
N GLN A 161 -29.63 5.33 24.29
CA GLN A 161 -30.06 6.33 23.31
C GLN A 161 -28.98 6.46 22.20
N ILE A 162 -29.44 6.71 20.98
CA ILE A 162 -28.53 7.04 19.86
C ILE A 162 -28.07 8.50 20.05
N THR A 163 -26.77 8.72 20.23
CA THR A 163 -26.18 10.04 20.50
C THR A 163 -25.35 10.59 19.37
N ALA A 164 -24.93 9.73 18.45
CA ALA A 164 -24.12 10.10 17.29
C ALA A 164 -24.27 9.06 16.18
N ALA A 165 -23.76 9.37 15.01
CA ALA A 165 -23.59 8.42 13.91
C ALA A 165 -22.16 8.51 13.37
N GLU A 166 -21.60 7.38 12.94
CA GLU A 166 -20.35 7.35 12.21
C GLU A 166 -20.64 7.28 10.71
N ALA A 167 -20.10 8.24 9.96
CA ALA A 167 -20.19 8.25 8.51
C ALA A 167 -19.13 7.33 7.91
N LEU A 168 -19.57 6.33 7.19
CA LEU A 168 -18.77 5.29 6.59
C LEU A 168 -18.86 5.38 5.08
N LEU A 169 -17.76 5.75 4.43
CA LEU A 169 -17.69 5.89 3.00
C LEU A 169 -17.94 4.54 2.30
N ARG A 170 -18.71 4.58 1.22
CA ARG A 170 -19.00 3.44 0.34
C ARG A 170 -18.86 3.88 -1.11
N TRP A 171 -18.41 2.98 -1.94
CA TRP A 171 -18.36 3.20 -3.37
C TRP A 171 -19.35 2.28 -4.09
N ARG A 172 -20.42 2.88 -4.62
CA ARG A 172 -21.40 2.18 -5.44
C ARG A 172 -20.93 2.12 -6.89
N HIS A 173 -20.15 1.10 -7.17
CA HIS A 173 -19.59 0.88 -8.49
C HIS A 173 -20.64 0.28 -9.45
N PRO A 174 -20.77 0.79 -10.71
CA PRO A 174 -21.83 0.35 -11.61
C PRO A 174 -21.75 -1.13 -12.01
N VAL A 175 -20.54 -1.72 -12.00
CA VAL A 175 -20.32 -3.13 -12.39
C VAL A 175 -20.03 -4.01 -11.16
N ARG A 176 -19.24 -3.53 -10.19
CA ARG A 176 -18.80 -4.30 -9.02
C ARG A 176 -19.79 -4.27 -7.86
N GLY A 177 -20.84 -3.44 -7.97
CA GLY A 177 -21.75 -3.21 -6.85
C GLY A 177 -21.10 -2.38 -5.74
N LEU A 178 -21.32 -2.75 -4.49
CA LEU A 178 -20.78 -2.02 -3.34
C LEU A 178 -19.34 -2.46 -3.04
N VAL A 179 -18.39 -1.60 -3.40
CA VAL A 179 -16.95 -1.84 -3.17
C VAL A 179 -16.58 -1.45 -1.73
N SER A 180 -15.82 -2.33 -1.07
CA SER A 180 -15.38 -2.12 0.32
C SER A 180 -14.35 -0.99 0.43
N PRO A 181 -14.42 -0.12 1.47
CA PRO A 181 -13.38 0.86 1.76
C PRO A 181 -11.98 0.25 1.89
N GLY A 182 -11.86 -0.97 2.43
CA GLY A 182 -10.60 -1.70 2.53
C GLY A 182 -9.90 -1.97 1.19
N GLU A 183 -10.66 -1.96 0.09
CA GLU A 183 -10.12 -2.16 -1.26
C GLU A 183 -9.65 -0.84 -1.89
N PHE A 184 -10.44 0.23 -1.81
CA PHE A 184 -10.17 1.46 -2.55
C PHE A 184 -9.47 2.56 -1.73
N ILE A 185 -9.62 2.62 -0.40
CA ILE A 185 -8.94 3.63 0.43
C ILE A 185 -7.41 3.51 0.35
N PRO A 186 -6.79 2.30 0.50
CA PRO A 186 -5.35 2.16 0.33
C PRO A 186 -4.86 2.52 -1.08
N LEU A 187 -5.72 2.35 -2.09
CA LEU A 187 -5.43 2.75 -3.46
C LEU A 187 -5.48 4.28 -3.60
N ALA A 188 -6.49 4.93 -3.00
CA ALA A 188 -6.62 6.37 -2.97
C ALA A 188 -5.43 7.06 -2.26
N GLU A 189 -4.99 6.52 -1.14
CA GLU A 189 -3.83 7.04 -0.38
C GLU A 189 -2.54 6.98 -1.19
N ARG A 190 -2.24 5.82 -1.78
CA ARG A 190 -1.03 5.61 -2.60
C ARG A 190 -0.98 6.49 -3.85
N HIS A 191 -2.12 6.89 -4.39
CA HIS A 191 -2.21 7.64 -5.63
C HIS A 191 -2.71 9.09 -5.47
N GLY A 192 -2.71 9.60 -4.23
CA GLY A 192 -3.04 11.01 -3.93
C GLY A 192 -4.50 11.39 -4.12
N LEU A 193 -5.43 10.40 -4.20
CA LEU A 193 -6.86 10.65 -4.35
C LEU A 193 -7.57 10.82 -3.01
N ILE A 194 -6.90 10.49 -1.91
CA ILE A 194 -7.51 10.50 -0.58
C ILE A 194 -7.95 11.90 -0.14
N GLY A 195 -7.23 12.95 -0.57
CA GLY A 195 -7.61 14.34 -0.29
C GLY A 195 -8.97 14.69 -0.90
N ALA A 196 -9.17 14.38 -2.18
CA ALA A 196 -10.43 14.65 -2.87
C ALA A 196 -11.61 13.84 -2.29
N LEU A 197 -11.38 12.56 -1.96
CA LEU A 197 -12.37 11.71 -1.29
C LEU A 197 -12.74 12.26 0.08
N GLY A 198 -11.75 12.66 0.87
CA GLY A 198 -11.98 13.17 2.21
C GLY A 198 -12.73 14.50 2.23
N ASN A 199 -12.43 15.40 1.29
CA ASN A 199 -13.19 16.65 1.12
C ASN A 199 -14.66 16.35 0.80
N TRP A 200 -14.91 15.45 -0.14
CA TRP A 200 -16.26 15.01 -0.46
C TRP A 200 -16.99 14.41 0.75
N VAL A 201 -16.29 13.59 1.56
CA VAL A 201 -16.87 13.01 2.80
C VAL A 201 -17.25 14.10 3.79
N ILE A 202 -16.41 15.12 4.00
CA ILE A 202 -16.71 16.24 4.89
C ILE A 202 -17.95 16.99 4.42
N ASP A 203 -17.97 17.40 3.15
CA ASP A 203 -19.08 18.14 2.56
C ASP A 203 -20.41 17.37 2.67
N GLU A 204 -20.41 16.10 2.32
CA GLU A 204 -21.61 15.26 2.36
C GLU A 204 -22.06 14.96 3.79
N ALA A 205 -21.14 14.74 4.73
CA ALA A 205 -21.47 14.55 6.15
C ALA A 205 -22.09 15.82 6.76
N CYS A 206 -21.55 16.99 6.46
CA CYS A 206 -22.08 18.28 6.89
C CYS A 206 -23.48 18.53 6.31
N ARG A 207 -23.65 18.28 5.01
CA ARG A 207 -24.95 18.37 4.33
C ARG A 207 -26.00 17.48 4.99
N GLN A 208 -25.66 16.24 5.28
CA GLN A 208 -26.56 15.28 5.92
C GLN A 208 -26.89 15.68 7.38
N ALA A 209 -25.89 16.14 8.13
CA ALA A 209 -26.09 16.64 9.49
C ALA A 209 -27.04 17.85 9.52
N ALA A 210 -26.93 18.76 8.54
CA ALA A 210 -27.84 19.89 8.40
C ALA A 210 -29.27 19.43 8.11
N LEU A 211 -29.49 18.47 7.21
CA LEU A 211 -30.81 17.88 6.93
C LEU A 211 -31.41 17.24 8.17
N TRP A 212 -30.65 16.48 8.93
CA TRP A 212 -31.15 15.91 10.21
C TRP A 212 -31.55 16.97 11.21
N ARG A 213 -30.72 18.03 11.34
CA ARG A 213 -31.05 19.16 12.23
C ARG A 213 -32.35 19.86 11.83
N HIS A 214 -32.58 20.09 10.54
CA HIS A 214 -33.83 20.67 10.04
C HIS A 214 -35.06 19.75 10.32
N ALA A 215 -34.83 18.43 10.30
CA ALA A 215 -35.86 17.46 10.68
C ALA A 215 -36.04 17.27 12.20
N GLY A 216 -35.39 18.09 13.03
CA GLY A 216 -35.45 18.02 14.49
C GLY A 216 -34.56 16.96 15.13
N LEU A 217 -33.73 16.30 14.36
CA LEU A 217 -32.79 15.28 14.85
C LEU A 217 -31.40 15.90 15.12
N LEU A 218 -31.10 16.19 16.39
CA LEU A 218 -29.81 16.73 16.80
C LEU A 218 -28.83 15.59 17.05
N MET A 219 -28.10 15.23 15.99
CA MET A 219 -27.11 14.12 16.02
C MET A 219 -25.73 14.60 15.63
N ARG A 220 -24.71 14.16 16.37
CA ARG A 220 -23.32 14.36 16.00
C ARG A 220 -22.93 13.34 14.95
N VAL A 221 -22.16 13.78 13.94
CA VAL A 221 -21.61 12.91 12.92
C VAL A 221 -20.10 12.81 13.10
N ALA A 222 -19.60 11.61 13.24
CA ALA A 222 -18.15 11.31 13.24
C ALA A 222 -17.71 10.89 11.85
N ILE A 223 -16.59 11.42 11.39
CA ILE A 223 -15.96 11.08 10.11
C ILE A 223 -14.57 10.53 10.35
N ASN A 224 -14.11 9.62 9.50
CA ASN A 224 -12.76 9.10 9.52
C ASN A 224 -11.86 9.97 8.64
N LEU A 225 -10.73 10.40 9.17
CA LEU A 225 -9.73 11.22 8.48
C LEU A 225 -8.44 10.43 8.25
N SER A 226 -7.83 10.60 7.08
CA SER A 226 -6.51 10.02 6.82
C SER A 226 -5.40 10.89 7.42
N ALA A 227 -4.28 10.27 7.79
CA ALA A 227 -3.10 11.00 8.24
C ALA A 227 -2.53 11.95 7.16
N TYR A 228 -2.79 11.68 5.89
CA TYR A 228 -2.42 12.54 4.77
C TYR A 228 -3.19 13.86 4.79
N GLN A 229 -4.52 13.81 5.01
CA GLN A 229 -5.36 15.01 5.08
C GLN A 229 -4.97 15.91 6.26
N MET A 230 -4.66 15.32 7.41
CA MET A 230 -4.26 16.08 8.62
C MET A 230 -2.93 16.83 8.44
N ARG A 231 -2.14 16.52 7.44
CA ARG A 231 -0.87 17.20 7.11
C ARG A 231 -1.01 18.31 6.06
N GLN A 232 -2.21 18.55 5.52
CA GLN A 232 -2.45 19.62 4.58
C GLN A 232 -2.58 20.96 5.32
N ASP A 233 -1.87 21.98 4.87
CA ASP A 233 -1.80 23.28 5.53
C ASP A 233 -3.17 23.97 5.62
N ASP A 234 -4.05 23.74 4.65
CA ASP A 234 -5.40 24.32 4.54
C ASP A 234 -6.50 23.47 5.22
N PHE A 235 -6.11 22.34 5.87
CA PHE A 235 -7.09 21.39 6.41
C PHE A 235 -8.02 21.99 7.47
N VAL A 236 -7.47 22.79 8.39
CA VAL A 236 -8.24 23.43 9.47
C VAL A 236 -9.19 24.50 8.93
N GLU A 237 -8.73 25.31 7.96
CA GLU A 237 -9.54 26.36 7.33
C GLU A 237 -10.75 25.79 6.57
N ARG A 238 -10.63 24.57 6.06
CA ARG A 238 -11.71 23.87 5.33
C ARG A 238 -12.73 23.20 6.25
N LEU A 239 -12.39 22.99 7.52
CA LEU A 239 -13.32 22.44 8.52
C LEU A 239 -14.16 23.50 9.23
N LEU A 240 -13.74 24.76 9.19
CA LEU A 240 -14.41 25.92 9.81
C LEU A 240 -15.40 26.55 8.85
#